data_e67d3b69aa1454771af790d829052ee6
#
_entry.id   e67d3b69aa1454771af790d829052ee6
#
_cell.length_a   1.000
_cell.length_b   1.000
_cell.length_c   1.000
_cell.angle_alpha   90.00
_cell.angle_beta   90.00
_cell.angle_gamma   90.00
#
_symmetry.space_group_name_H-M   'P 1'
#
loop_
_entity.id
_entity.type
_entity.pdbx_description
1 polymer ?
#
loop_
_entity_poly.entity_id
_entity_poly.type
_entity_poly.pdbx_seq_one_letter_code
_entity_poly.pdbx_strand_id
1 'polypeptide(L)'
;SGIDNTVITFNKPVYFIKGQPIETFTVGKPFTIVIGDTGIPAPTKESVSDVRRLWLKDNNKFENIFNEIAQISLIARRSIESGKPELLGELMNENHTLLRQLTVSSPELDKLVLSARDAGALGAKLSGGGRGGNMIALVNQSEASQVAESLIKAGAKNTIITEIR
;
A
#
# COMPACT_ATOMS: atom_id res chain seq x y z
N SER A 1 -14.14 5.10 -6.37
CA SER A 1 -14.03 5.64 -5.00
C SER A 1 -13.93 7.17 -4.97
N GLY A 2 -13.44 7.78 -6.02
CA GLY A 2 -13.21 9.23 -6.08
C GLY A 2 -11.92 9.70 -5.37
N ILE A 3 -11.17 8.79 -4.76
CA ILE A 3 -9.93 9.11 -4.04
C ILE A 3 -8.88 9.70 -4.98
N ASP A 4 -8.70 9.13 -6.17
CA ASP A 4 -7.69 9.59 -7.13
C ASP A 4 -7.93 11.04 -7.56
N ASN A 5 -9.17 11.38 -7.88
CA ASN A 5 -9.57 12.75 -8.23
C ASN A 5 -9.33 13.71 -7.05
N THR A 6 -9.57 13.25 -5.83
CA THR A 6 -9.41 14.06 -4.61
C THR A 6 -7.94 14.36 -4.36
N VAL A 7 -7.05 13.35 -4.42
CA VAL A 7 -5.60 13.56 -4.23
C VAL A 7 -5.04 14.54 -5.25
N ILE A 8 -5.43 14.41 -6.52
CA ILE A 8 -5.01 15.31 -7.60
C ILE A 8 -5.51 16.75 -7.33
N THR A 9 -6.75 16.90 -6.89
CA THR A 9 -7.36 18.23 -6.66
C THR A 9 -6.71 18.99 -5.51
N PHE A 10 -6.42 18.30 -4.40
CA PHE A 10 -5.85 18.94 -3.21
C PHE A 10 -4.32 19.01 -3.23
N ASN A 11 -3.65 18.20 -4.07
CA ASN A 11 -2.17 18.08 -4.10
C ASN A 11 -1.57 17.87 -2.70
N LYS A 12 -2.25 17.08 -1.88
CA LYS A 12 -1.89 16.77 -0.48
C LYS A 12 -2.22 15.32 -0.17
N PRO A 13 -1.58 14.73 0.83
CA PRO A 13 -2.02 13.46 1.39
C PRO A 13 -3.47 13.55 1.87
N VAL A 14 -4.22 12.51 1.60
CA VAL A 14 -5.66 12.44 1.89
C VAL A 14 -5.92 11.26 2.82
N TYR A 15 -6.68 11.48 3.88
CA TYR A 15 -7.27 10.45 4.70
C TYR A 15 -8.76 10.34 4.37
N PHE A 16 -9.16 9.17 3.88
CA PHE A 16 -10.50 8.95 3.35
C PHE A 16 -11.22 7.86 4.13
N ILE A 17 -12.40 8.21 4.65
CA ILE A 17 -13.36 7.27 5.21
C ILE A 17 -14.67 7.42 4.42
N LYS A 18 -15.19 6.32 3.88
CA LYS A 18 -16.44 6.34 3.12
C LYS A 18 -17.58 6.88 3.96
N GLY A 19 -18.27 7.91 3.44
CA GLY A 19 -19.39 8.57 4.11
C GLY A 19 -19.00 9.66 5.10
N GLN A 20 -17.70 9.96 5.25
CA GLN A 20 -17.21 11.08 6.04
C GLN A 20 -16.56 12.16 5.15
N PRO A 21 -16.44 13.40 5.63
CA PRO A 21 -15.67 14.43 4.96
C PRO A 21 -14.24 13.99 4.70
N ILE A 22 -13.69 14.42 3.56
CA ILE A 22 -12.30 14.14 3.22
C ILE A 22 -11.38 14.99 4.08
N GLU A 23 -10.41 14.37 4.71
CA GLU A 23 -9.38 15.04 5.49
C GLU A 23 -8.07 15.08 4.73
N THR A 24 -7.44 16.25 4.64
CA THR A 24 -6.06 16.40 4.18
C THR A 24 -5.14 16.53 5.38
N PHE A 25 -3.90 16.09 5.26
CA PHE A 25 -2.90 16.21 6.30
C PHE A 25 -1.53 16.60 5.74
N THR A 26 -0.56 16.87 6.60
CA THR A 26 0.78 17.28 6.20
C THR A 26 1.79 16.19 6.49
N VAL A 27 2.83 16.12 5.67
CA VAL A 27 3.97 15.23 5.88
C VAL A 27 4.97 15.94 6.82
N GLY A 28 5.16 15.43 8.04
CA GLY A 28 6.05 16.03 9.02
C GLY A 28 7.54 15.90 8.68
N LYS A 29 7.91 14.84 7.95
CA LYS A 29 9.27 14.61 7.45
C LYS A 29 9.19 13.87 6.11
N PRO A 30 9.90 14.33 5.06
CA PRO A 30 9.95 13.65 3.78
C PRO A 30 10.46 12.21 3.91
N PHE A 31 9.93 11.32 3.05
CA PHE A 31 10.38 9.94 2.96
C PHE A 31 10.28 9.42 1.53
N THR A 32 11.11 8.42 1.21
CA THR A 32 11.21 7.87 -0.15
C THR A 32 10.43 6.57 -0.28
N ILE A 33 9.68 6.45 -1.35
CA ILE A 33 9.05 5.20 -1.77
C ILE A 33 9.52 4.78 -3.15
N VAL A 34 9.55 3.46 -3.35
CA VAL A 34 9.70 2.84 -4.67
C VAL A 34 8.37 2.19 -5.02
N ILE A 35 7.84 2.52 -6.18
CA ILE A 35 6.62 1.92 -6.73
C ILE A 35 7.07 0.88 -7.74
N GLY A 36 6.53 -0.35 -7.67
CA GLY A 36 6.74 -1.40 -8.66
C GLY A 36 5.41 -1.76 -9.33
N ASP A 37 5.39 -1.72 -10.66
CA ASP A 37 4.23 -2.08 -11.47
C ASP A 37 4.37 -3.52 -11.97
N THR A 38 3.39 -4.38 -11.68
CA THR A 38 3.35 -5.75 -12.19
C THR A 38 3.09 -5.81 -13.70
N GLY A 39 2.56 -4.74 -14.31
CA GLY A 39 2.07 -4.73 -15.68
C GLY A 39 0.80 -5.54 -15.90
N ILE A 40 0.18 -6.05 -14.84
CA ILE A 40 -1.06 -6.84 -14.89
C ILE A 40 -2.22 -5.92 -14.49
N PRO A 41 -3.31 -5.87 -15.30
CA PRO A 41 -4.49 -5.09 -14.94
C PRO A 41 -5.05 -5.50 -13.58
N ALA A 42 -5.42 -4.53 -12.75
CA ALA A 42 -6.03 -4.77 -11.44
C ALA A 42 -7.57 -4.78 -11.56
N PRO A 43 -8.25 -5.94 -11.46
CA PRO A 43 -9.69 -6.05 -11.60
C PRO A 43 -10.40 -5.62 -10.30
N THR A 44 -10.38 -4.33 -9.99
CA THR A 44 -10.88 -3.77 -8.71
C THR A 44 -12.32 -4.19 -8.40
N LYS A 45 -13.20 -4.19 -9.40
CA LYS A 45 -14.61 -4.58 -9.21
C LYS A 45 -14.75 -6.04 -8.76
N GLU A 46 -13.98 -6.93 -9.36
CA GLU A 46 -13.97 -8.36 -9.03
C GLU A 46 -13.38 -8.59 -7.64
N SER A 47 -12.26 -7.93 -7.32
CA SER A 47 -11.63 -8.00 -6.00
C SER A 47 -12.61 -7.59 -4.89
N VAL A 48 -13.29 -6.47 -5.05
CA VAL A 48 -14.31 -5.98 -4.08
C VAL A 48 -15.48 -6.95 -3.95
N SER A 49 -15.98 -7.51 -5.07
CA SER A 49 -17.08 -8.46 -5.07
C SER A 49 -16.72 -9.75 -4.33
N ASP A 50 -15.50 -10.26 -4.53
CA ASP A 50 -15.02 -11.46 -3.88
C ASP A 50 -14.81 -11.28 -2.38
N VAL A 51 -14.22 -10.16 -1.97
CA VAL A 51 -14.08 -9.81 -0.55
C VAL A 51 -15.46 -9.73 0.12
N ARG A 52 -16.45 -9.10 -0.54
CA ARG A 52 -17.83 -9.05 -0.03
C ARG A 52 -18.42 -10.45 0.13
N ARG A 53 -18.21 -11.35 -0.84
CA ARG A 53 -18.69 -12.74 -0.77
C ARG A 53 -18.06 -13.50 0.40
N LEU A 54 -16.78 -13.33 0.63
CA LEU A 54 -16.06 -13.93 1.75
C LEU A 54 -16.56 -13.37 3.10
N TRP A 55 -16.73 -12.07 3.19
CA TRP A 55 -17.29 -11.40 4.37
C TRP A 55 -18.69 -11.91 4.71
N LEU A 56 -19.57 -12.15 3.71
CA LEU A 56 -20.90 -12.72 3.94
C LEU A 56 -20.85 -14.15 4.48
N LYS A 57 -19.77 -14.91 4.21
CA LYS A 57 -19.58 -16.27 4.71
C LYS A 57 -19.06 -16.32 6.16
N ASP A 58 -18.22 -15.39 6.54
CA ASP A 58 -17.60 -15.31 7.87
C ASP A 58 -17.41 -13.84 8.26
N ASN A 59 -18.53 -13.22 8.65
CA ASN A 59 -18.58 -11.80 8.96
C ASN A 59 -17.59 -11.43 10.08
N ASN A 60 -17.56 -12.19 11.18
CA ASN A 60 -16.72 -11.89 12.34
C ASN A 60 -15.23 -11.87 11.99
N LYS A 61 -14.75 -12.84 11.22
CA LYS A 61 -13.36 -12.91 10.79
C LYS A 61 -12.99 -11.69 9.93
N PHE A 62 -13.82 -11.36 8.95
CA PHE A 62 -13.51 -10.28 8.02
C PHE A 62 -13.65 -8.90 8.65
N GLU A 63 -14.61 -8.70 9.58
CA GLU A 63 -14.70 -7.46 10.38
C GLU A 63 -13.44 -7.24 11.23
N ASN A 64 -12.90 -8.28 11.84
CA ASN A 64 -11.63 -8.16 12.57
C ASN A 64 -10.49 -7.71 11.66
N ILE A 65 -10.34 -8.31 10.47
CA ILE A 65 -9.32 -7.91 9.50
C ILE A 65 -9.52 -6.44 9.07
N PHE A 66 -10.75 -6.01 8.81
CA PHE A 66 -11.04 -4.62 8.44
C PHE A 66 -10.70 -3.65 9.58
N ASN A 67 -11.00 -4.01 10.83
CA ASN A 67 -10.66 -3.21 11.99
C ASN A 67 -9.14 -3.09 12.18
N GLU A 68 -8.39 -4.17 12.01
CA GLU A 68 -6.92 -4.15 12.05
C GLU A 68 -6.35 -3.24 10.96
N ILE A 69 -6.83 -3.35 9.72
CA ILE A 69 -6.42 -2.47 8.60
C ILE A 69 -6.75 -1.00 8.91
N ALA A 70 -7.90 -0.73 9.51
CA ALA A 70 -8.29 0.62 9.89
C ALA A 70 -7.35 1.20 10.97
N GLN A 71 -6.98 0.42 11.98
CA GLN A 71 -6.01 0.82 13.00
C GLN A 71 -4.63 1.10 12.38
N ILE A 72 -4.14 0.22 11.52
CA ILE A 72 -2.87 0.43 10.78
C ILE A 72 -2.92 1.76 10.01
N SER A 73 -4.01 2.03 9.31
CA SER A 73 -4.17 3.28 8.54
C SER A 73 -4.13 4.52 9.42
N LEU A 74 -4.76 4.47 10.60
CA LEU A 74 -4.75 5.57 11.58
C LEU A 74 -3.37 5.79 12.17
N ILE A 75 -2.65 4.73 12.53
CA ILE A 75 -1.30 4.81 13.07
C ILE A 75 -0.34 5.32 12.00
N ALA A 76 -0.45 4.84 10.75
CA ALA A 76 0.35 5.29 9.62
C ALA A 76 0.18 6.79 9.37
N ARG A 77 -1.06 7.31 9.37
CA ARG A 77 -1.33 8.75 9.28
C ARG A 77 -0.59 9.52 10.36
N ARG A 78 -0.74 9.13 11.62
CA ARG A 78 -0.07 9.80 12.76
C ARG A 78 1.45 9.76 12.66
N SER A 79 2.00 8.65 12.18
CA SER A 79 3.45 8.50 11.96
C SER A 79 3.96 9.48 10.89
N ILE A 80 3.21 9.64 9.80
CA ILE A 80 3.54 10.61 8.74
C ILE A 80 3.45 12.05 9.28
N GLU A 81 2.36 12.40 9.95
CA GLU A 81 2.15 13.76 10.52
C GLU A 81 3.19 14.11 11.57
N SER A 82 3.62 13.15 12.41
CA SER A 82 4.62 13.35 13.45
C SER A 82 6.06 13.31 12.96
N GLY A 83 6.29 13.12 11.66
CA GLY A 83 7.64 13.07 11.08
C GLY A 83 8.43 11.82 11.45
N LYS A 84 7.76 10.70 11.69
CA LYS A 84 8.35 9.38 12.01
C LYS A 84 8.03 8.34 10.93
N PRO A 85 8.38 8.60 9.65
CA PRO A 85 8.02 7.70 8.55
C PRO A 85 8.66 6.32 8.65
N GLU A 86 9.75 6.16 9.40
CA GLU A 86 10.40 4.86 9.64
C GLU A 86 9.46 3.82 10.28
N LEU A 87 8.45 4.28 11.04
CA LEU A 87 7.44 3.39 11.62
C LEU A 87 6.49 2.78 10.57
N LEU A 88 6.44 3.34 9.36
CA LEU A 88 5.56 2.84 8.29
C LEU A 88 6.01 1.47 7.78
N GLY A 89 7.29 1.12 7.89
CA GLY A 89 7.82 -0.12 7.35
C GLY A 89 7.09 -1.35 7.88
N GLU A 90 7.04 -1.49 9.20
CA GLU A 90 6.33 -2.60 9.86
C GLU A 90 4.83 -2.58 9.58
N LEU A 91 4.20 -1.40 9.64
CA LEU A 91 2.78 -1.22 9.33
C LEU A 91 2.44 -1.64 7.90
N MET A 92 3.32 -1.35 6.93
CA MET A 92 3.15 -1.79 5.55
C MET A 92 3.23 -3.31 5.42
N ASN A 93 4.17 -3.95 6.10
CA ASN A 93 4.33 -5.40 6.09
C ASN A 93 3.11 -6.11 6.70
N GLU A 94 2.64 -5.62 7.85
CA GLU A 94 1.45 -6.13 8.51
C GLU A 94 0.21 -5.95 7.63
N ASN A 95 0.02 -4.75 7.06
CA ASN A 95 -1.08 -4.47 6.15
C ASN A 95 -1.07 -5.39 4.93
N HIS A 96 0.11 -5.68 4.34
CA HIS A 96 0.20 -6.63 3.23
C HIS A 96 -0.25 -8.03 3.63
N THR A 97 0.11 -8.48 4.83
CA THR A 97 -0.33 -9.78 5.36
C THR A 97 -1.85 -9.85 5.50
N LEU A 98 -2.48 -8.81 6.01
CA LEU A 98 -3.95 -8.71 6.10
C LEU A 98 -4.62 -8.67 4.73
N LEU A 99 -4.04 -7.94 3.77
CA LEU A 99 -4.53 -7.89 2.39
C LEU A 99 -4.44 -9.25 1.68
N ARG A 100 -3.41 -10.07 1.98
CA ARG A 100 -3.34 -11.47 1.52
C ARG A 100 -4.45 -12.32 2.11
N GLN A 101 -4.80 -12.14 3.39
CA GLN A 101 -5.93 -12.83 4.03
C GLN A 101 -7.27 -12.44 3.40
N LEU A 102 -7.40 -11.22 2.90
CA LEU A 102 -8.55 -10.76 2.11
C LEU A 102 -8.54 -11.29 0.66
N THR A 103 -7.53 -12.06 0.26
CA THR A 103 -7.36 -12.63 -1.09
C THR A 103 -7.23 -11.58 -2.20
N VAL A 104 -6.79 -10.37 -1.85
CA VAL A 104 -6.59 -9.28 -2.81
C VAL A 104 -5.15 -9.16 -3.30
N SER A 105 -4.21 -9.97 -2.79
CA SER A 105 -2.87 -10.07 -3.38
C SER A 105 -2.85 -11.08 -4.54
N SER A 106 -1.73 -11.13 -5.24
CA SER A 106 -1.43 -12.12 -6.28
C SER A 106 0.00 -12.63 -6.12
N PRO A 107 0.36 -13.79 -6.75
CA PRO A 107 1.73 -14.30 -6.71
C PRO A 107 2.76 -13.28 -7.19
N GLU A 108 2.43 -12.49 -8.20
CA GLU A 108 3.31 -11.46 -8.77
C GLU A 108 3.52 -10.32 -7.77
N LEU A 109 2.45 -9.82 -7.14
CA LEU A 109 2.54 -8.80 -6.10
C LEU A 109 3.32 -9.30 -4.89
N ASP A 110 3.04 -10.52 -4.42
CA ASP A 110 3.75 -11.13 -3.29
C ASP A 110 5.25 -11.28 -3.59
N LYS A 111 5.59 -11.67 -4.84
CA LYS A 111 6.98 -11.79 -5.28
C LYS A 111 7.70 -10.44 -5.30
N LEU A 112 7.05 -9.38 -5.80
CA LEU A 112 7.62 -8.03 -5.78
C LEU A 112 7.79 -7.50 -4.35
N VAL A 113 6.81 -7.69 -3.49
CA VAL A 113 6.88 -7.29 -2.07
C VAL A 113 8.04 -7.99 -1.35
N LEU A 114 8.19 -9.30 -1.54
CA LEU A 114 9.31 -10.06 -0.97
C LEU A 114 10.65 -9.54 -1.50
N SER A 115 10.77 -9.39 -2.83
CA SER A 115 11.99 -8.90 -3.46
C SER A 115 12.41 -7.50 -2.98
N ALA A 116 11.44 -6.59 -2.76
CA ALA A 116 11.74 -5.27 -2.21
C ALA A 116 12.31 -5.37 -0.79
N ARG A 117 11.72 -6.21 0.06
CA ARG A 117 12.19 -6.42 1.45
C ARG A 117 13.57 -7.05 1.51
N ASP A 118 13.81 -8.06 0.69
CA ASP A 118 15.12 -8.74 0.60
C ASP A 118 16.20 -7.79 0.07
N ALA A 119 15.83 -6.79 -0.71
CA ALA A 119 16.72 -5.75 -1.23
C ALA A 119 16.94 -4.56 -0.27
N GLY A 120 16.38 -4.59 0.94
CA GLY A 120 16.60 -3.58 1.99
C GLY A 120 15.48 -2.57 2.17
N ALA A 121 14.29 -2.78 1.58
CA ALA A 121 13.15 -1.95 1.90
C ALA A 121 12.74 -2.13 3.38
N LEU A 122 12.43 -1.02 4.06
CA LEU A 122 11.96 -1.02 5.45
C LEU A 122 10.59 -1.70 5.59
N GLY A 123 9.80 -1.67 4.55
CA GLY A 123 8.55 -2.38 4.43
C GLY A 123 7.96 -2.23 3.03
N ALA A 124 7.08 -3.17 2.67
CA ALA A 124 6.48 -3.18 1.34
C ALA A 124 5.07 -3.79 1.37
N LYS A 125 4.20 -3.31 0.48
CA LYS A 125 2.82 -3.79 0.36
C LYS A 125 2.26 -3.54 -1.02
N LEU A 126 1.22 -4.29 -1.38
CA LEU A 126 0.41 -3.96 -2.55
C LEU A 126 -0.29 -2.59 -2.38
N SER A 127 -0.57 -1.92 -3.50
CA SER A 127 -1.31 -0.66 -3.57
C SER A 127 -2.41 -0.73 -4.61
N GLY A 128 -3.58 -0.16 -4.27
CA GLY A 128 -4.77 -0.20 -5.14
C GLY A 128 -5.66 -1.41 -4.89
N GLY A 129 -6.38 -1.84 -5.92
CA GLY A 129 -7.39 -2.92 -5.85
C GLY A 129 -6.81 -4.33 -5.69
N GLY A 130 -5.52 -4.49 -5.89
CA GLY A 130 -4.84 -5.78 -5.83
C GLY A 130 -5.08 -6.68 -7.06
N ARG A 131 -4.59 -7.93 -6.98
CA ARG A 131 -4.62 -8.95 -8.06
C ARG A 131 -3.90 -8.52 -9.34
N GLY A 132 -3.03 -7.55 -9.24
CA GLY A 132 -2.27 -6.88 -10.27
C GLY A 132 -2.04 -5.43 -9.88
N GLY A 133 -1.61 -4.59 -10.84
CA GLY A 133 -1.28 -3.18 -10.61
C GLY A 133 0.01 -3.01 -9.82
N ASN A 134 0.00 -2.13 -8.83
CA ASN A 134 1.20 -1.64 -8.19
C ASN A 134 1.43 -2.22 -6.79
N MET A 135 2.71 -2.26 -6.41
CA MET A 135 3.15 -2.34 -5.02
C MET A 135 3.94 -1.08 -4.65
N ILE A 136 4.06 -0.80 -3.37
CA ILE A 136 4.89 0.28 -2.84
C ILE A 136 5.86 -0.27 -1.79
N ALA A 137 7.07 0.24 -1.78
CA ALA A 137 8.11 -0.08 -0.80
C ALA A 137 8.63 1.21 -0.16
N LEU A 138 8.69 1.26 1.16
CA LEU A 138 9.36 2.31 1.91
C LEU A 138 10.85 2.01 1.95
N VAL A 139 11.68 2.97 1.62
CA VAL A 139 13.14 2.80 1.54
C VAL A 139 13.88 3.97 2.16
N ASN A 140 15.11 3.73 2.64
CA ASN A 140 16.04 4.84 2.78
C ASN A 140 16.49 5.31 1.38
N GLN A 141 16.81 6.58 1.25
CA GLN A 141 17.24 7.18 -0.02
C GLN A 141 18.42 6.42 -0.68
N SER A 142 19.35 5.92 0.11
CA SER A 142 20.53 5.18 -0.34
C SER A 142 20.20 3.82 -0.97
N GLU A 143 19.12 3.16 -0.53
CA GLU A 143 18.69 1.85 -1.02
C GLU A 143 17.69 1.91 -2.18
N ALA A 144 17.17 3.10 -2.50
CA ALA A 144 16.08 3.26 -3.47
C ALA A 144 16.39 2.65 -4.85
N SER A 145 17.59 2.90 -5.39
CA SER A 145 18.01 2.35 -6.68
C SER A 145 18.17 0.83 -6.65
N GLN A 146 18.77 0.29 -5.58
CA GLN A 146 18.93 -1.16 -5.40
C GLN A 146 17.58 -1.87 -5.32
N VAL A 147 16.62 -1.30 -4.57
CA VAL A 147 15.26 -1.86 -4.47
C VAL A 147 14.56 -1.79 -5.82
N ALA A 148 14.66 -0.67 -6.54
CA ALA A 148 14.06 -0.52 -7.87
C ALA A 148 14.59 -1.56 -8.87
N GLU A 149 15.92 -1.78 -8.90
CA GLU A 149 16.56 -2.80 -9.74
C GLU A 149 16.11 -4.22 -9.37
N SER A 150 16.01 -4.50 -8.04
CA SER A 150 15.55 -5.80 -7.55
C SER A 150 14.12 -6.08 -7.99
N LEU A 151 13.23 -5.09 -7.95
CA LEU A 151 11.86 -5.20 -8.45
C LEU A 151 11.82 -5.54 -9.94
N ILE A 152 12.63 -4.88 -10.76
CA ILE A 152 12.72 -5.20 -12.22
C ILE A 152 13.19 -6.65 -12.42
N LYS A 153 14.23 -7.09 -11.71
CA LYS A 153 14.72 -8.48 -11.76
C LYS A 153 13.67 -9.48 -11.30
N ALA A 154 12.81 -9.09 -10.35
CA ALA A 154 11.71 -9.92 -9.87
C ALA A 154 10.51 -9.96 -10.83
N GLY A 155 10.49 -9.13 -11.88
CA GLY A 155 9.46 -9.14 -12.92
C GLY A 155 8.54 -7.92 -12.93
N ALA A 156 8.86 -6.87 -12.20
CA ALA A 156 8.17 -5.59 -12.37
C ALA A 156 8.39 -5.06 -13.80
N LYS A 157 7.32 -4.62 -14.44
CA LYS A 157 7.35 -4.02 -15.77
C LYS A 157 8.01 -2.64 -15.76
N ASN A 158 7.79 -1.92 -14.66
CA ASN A 158 8.35 -0.59 -14.46
C ASN A 158 8.52 -0.30 -12.97
N THR A 159 9.41 0.63 -12.64
CA THR A 159 9.59 1.15 -11.28
C THR A 159 9.68 2.67 -11.30
N ILE A 160 9.17 3.30 -10.23
CA ILE A 160 9.24 4.74 -10.02
C ILE A 160 9.78 4.98 -8.60
N ILE A 161 10.83 5.79 -8.49
CA ILE A 161 11.33 6.28 -7.20
C ILE A 161 10.74 7.68 -7.01
N THR A 162 10.11 7.92 -5.87
CA THR A 162 9.52 9.23 -5.55
C THR A 162 9.66 9.57 -4.08
N GLU A 163 9.76 10.85 -3.80
CA GLU A 163 9.78 11.39 -2.44
C GLU A 163 8.40 11.97 -2.09
N ILE A 164 7.89 11.59 -0.94
CA ILE A 164 6.66 12.11 -0.36
C ILE A 164 7.01 13.25 0.59
N ARG A 165 6.42 14.44 0.34
CA ARG A 165 6.68 15.69 1.05
C ARG A 165 5.41 16.29 1.61
#